data_185240348349d7e785472fafe6ec19f1
#
_entry.id   185240348349d7e785472fafe6ec19f1
#
_cell.length_a   1.000
_cell.length_b   1.000
_cell.length_c   1.000
_cell.angle_alpha   90.00
_cell.angle_beta   90.00
_cell.angle_gamma   90.00
#
_symmetry.space_group_name_H-M   'P 1'
#
loop_
_entity.id
_entity.type
_entity.pdbx_description
1 polymer ?
#
loop_
_entity_poly.entity_id
_entity_poly.type
_entity_poly.pdbx_seq_one_letter_code
_entity_poly.pdbx_strand_id
1 'polypeptide(L)'
;MLVIVAGLNVFPIKSAGAVPVAEAELTTDGLRHDREYMLVRPDGRHLSQREVPELALLRPDYDGVKLVVHTPLAASPLVCEAVDGPPLDVTVHRRPCQGMDQGDEAAEWFSEVLRVPCRLVRFVGTRPTALGGGTLTYADGYPVSVLSEESLDDLNRRMDARLPMARFRPNIVLRGLGPYGEDSVTRLRGDHVDIELIRPCGRCVIINTDQDTARRSPEPLRALARYRTERFGGTREIMFGRLGVPRALGALRVGGELTAS
;
A
#
# COMPACT_ATOMS: atom_id res chain seq x y z
N MET A 1 -12.69 -22.14 -2.14
CA MET A 1 -11.79 -22.90 -1.28
C MET A 1 -11.53 -22.12 0.00
N LEU A 2 -11.17 -22.78 1.12
CA LEU A 2 -10.84 -22.09 2.37
C LEU A 2 -9.39 -21.59 2.33
N VAL A 3 -9.16 -20.34 2.77
CA VAL A 3 -7.84 -19.69 2.86
C VAL A 3 -7.72 -18.96 4.19
N ILE A 4 -6.49 -18.77 4.65
CA ILE A 4 -6.20 -18.11 5.92
C ILE A 4 -5.62 -16.72 5.65
N VAL A 5 -6.05 -15.74 6.41
CA VAL A 5 -5.40 -14.42 6.48
C VAL A 5 -4.09 -14.59 7.26
N ALA A 6 -2.98 -14.68 6.56
CA ALA A 6 -1.66 -14.89 7.15
C ALA A 6 -1.02 -13.60 7.67
N GLY A 7 -1.48 -12.43 7.17
CA GLY A 7 -1.01 -11.13 7.63
C GLY A 7 -1.88 -9.99 7.12
N LEU A 8 -1.90 -8.91 7.90
CA LEU A 8 -2.57 -7.65 7.57
C LEU A 8 -1.58 -6.50 7.71
N ASN A 9 -1.58 -5.59 6.76
CA ASN A 9 -0.73 -4.40 6.78
C ASN A 9 -1.53 -3.15 6.41
N VAL A 10 -1.35 -2.12 7.20
CA VAL A 10 -1.83 -0.78 6.92
C VAL A 10 -0.64 0.12 6.59
N PHE A 11 -0.82 1.07 5.72
CA PHE A 11 0.22 2.03 5.31
C PHE A 11 -0.33 3.45 5.52
N PRO A 12 -0.32 4.01 6.74
CA PRO A 12 -0.95 5.31 7.01
C PRO A 12 -0.49 6.41 6.06
N ILE A 13 0.79 6.44 5.72
CA ILE A 13 1.36 7.40 4.77
C ILE A 13 1.69 6.68 3.45
N LYS A 14 1.19 7.21 2.33
CA LYS A 14 1.54 6.72 0.99
C LYS A 14 3.06 6.66 0.79
N SER A 15 3.56 5.55 0.29
CA SER A 15 4.99 5.27 0.08
C SER A 15 5.84 5.10 1.34
N ALA A 16 5.33 5.29 2.55
CA ALA A 16 6.03 4.97 3.80
C ALA A 16 6.02 3.47 4.11
N GLY A 17 6.66 3.05 5.18
CA GLY A 17 6.69 1.68 5.66
C GLY A 17 5.33 1.13 6.05
N ALA A 18 5.23 -0.18 6.15
CA ALA A 18 4.03 -0.89 6.60
C ALA A 18 3.92 -0.86 8.13
N VAL A 19 2.67 -0.85 8.60
CA VAL A 19 2.29 -1.18 9.99
C VAL A 19 1.59 -2.52 9.96
N PRO A 20 2.23 -3.61 10.42
CA PRO A 20 1.54 -4.88 10.58
C PRO A 20 0.53 -4.79 11.71
N VAL A 21 -0.66 -5.33 11.51
CA VAL A 21 -1.74 -5.31 12.49
C VAL A 21 -2.33 -6.71 12.66
N ALA A 22 -2.80 -7.05 13.86
CA ALA A 22 -3.47 -8.32 14.13
C ALA A 22 -4.92 -8.32 13.63
N GLU A 23 -5.53 -7.15 13.60
CA GLU A 23 -6.92 -6.93 13.16
C GLU A 23 -7.00 -5.60 12.41
N ALA A 24 -7.85 -5.53 11.40
CA ALA A 24 -8.14 -4.31 10.67
C ALA A 24 -9.61 -4.25 10.27
N GLU A 25 -10.21 -3.07 10.40
CA GLU A 25 -11.55 -2.81 9.88
C GLU A 25 -11.46 -2.57 8.36
N LEU A 26 -12.28 -3.29 7.61
CA LEU A 26 -12.47 -3.09 6.19
C LEU A 26 -13.55 -2.04 5.96
N THR A 27 -13.18 -0.93 5.37
CA THR A 27 -14.06 0.20 5.01
C THR A 27 -14.29 0.23 3.50
N THR A 28 -15.09 1.17 3.01
CA THR A 28 -15.31 1.39 1.57
C THR A 28 -14.02 1.75 0.83
N ASP A 29 -13.07 2.40 1.51
CA ASP A 29 -11.82 2.91 0.95
C ASP A 29 -10.61 1.98 1.20
N GLY A 30 -10.85 0.75 1.71
CA GLY A 30 -9.84 -0.24 2.06
C GLY A 30 -9.76 -0.51 3.55
N LEU A 31 -8.60 -0.93 4.03
CA LEU A 31 -8.38 -1.06 5.48
C LEU A 31 -8.39 0.33 6.12
N ARG A 32 -9.04 0.45 7.29
CA ARG A 32 -9.06 1.72 8.04
C ARG A 32 -7.65 2.27 8.21
N HIS A 33 -7.47 3.57 8.02
CA HIS A 33 -6.20 4.31 8.07
C HIS A 33 -5.20 3.97 6.97
N ASP A 34 -5.59 3.21 5.94
CA ASP A 34 -4.69 2.89 4.84
C ASP A 34 -4.56 4.08 3.87
N ARG A 35 -3.34 4.59 3.69
CA ARG A 35 -2.98 5.72 2.80
C ARG A 35 -3.85 6.97 3.01
N GLU A 36 -4.23 7.26 4.25
CA GLU A 36 -4.93 8.50 4.60
C GLU A 36 -4.02 9.73 4.45
N TYR A 37 -2.71 9.53 4.57
CA TYR A 37 -1.72 10.59 4.42
C TYR A 37 -0.84 10.40 3.19
N MET A 38 -0.31 11.51 2.70
CA MET A 38 0.61 11.54 1.58
C MET A 38 1.57 12.72 1.72
N LEU A 39 2.81 12.54 1.30
CA LEU A 39 3.75 13.64 1.14
C LEU A 39 3.66 14.20 -0.28
N VAL A 40 3.59 15.51 -0.38
CA VAL A 40 3.53 16.23 -1.66
C VAL A 40 4.66 17.23 -1.79
N ARG A 41 5.11 17.45 -3.00
CA ARG A 41 6.04 18.52 -3.36
C ARG A 41 5.32 19.88 -3.33
N PRO A 42 6.07 21.01 -3.38
CA PRO A 42 5.46 22.35 -3.46
C PRO A 42 4.52 22.55 -4.67
N ASP A 43 4.68 21.73 -5.73
CA ASP A 43 3.80 21.75 -6.91
C ASP A 43 2.56 20.84 -6.77
N GLY A 44 2.30 20.30 -5.58
CA GLY A 44 1.17 19.41 -5.29
C GLY A 44 1.35 17.95 -5.78
N ARG A 45 2.45 17.61 -6.45
CA ARG A 45 2.71 16.21 -6.87
C ARG A 45 3.13 15.35 -5.69
N HIS A 46 2.57 14.13 -5.61
CA HIS A 46 2.96 13.18 -4.58
C HIS A 46 4.43 12.77 -4.67
N LEU A 47 5.07 12.65 -3.52
CA LEU A 47 6.35 11.97 -3.37
C LEU A 47 6.17 10.44 -3.36
N SER A 48 7.09 9.73 -3.94
CA SER A 48 7.08 8.27 -3.95
C SER A 48 8.46 7.67 -3.76
N GLN A 49 8.53 6.41 -3.34
CA GLN A 49 9.79 5.65 -3.29
C GLN A 49 10.50 5.57 -4.66
N ARG A 50 9.82 5.90 -5.77
CA ARG A 50 10.47 5.99 -7.10
C ARG A 50 11.48 7.11 -7.16
N GLU A 51 11.25 8.20 -6.45
CA GLU A 51 12.08 9.40 -6.44
C GLU A 51 12.93 9.46 -5.16
N VAL A 52 12.30 9.18 -4.02
CA VAL A 52 12.91 9.25 -2.68
C VAL A 52 12.75 7.88 -2.00
N PRO A 53 13.70 6.96 -2.21
CA PRO A 53 13.63 5.62 -1.63
C PRO A 53 13.61 5.61 -0.08
N GLU A 54 14.14 6.65 0.54
CA GLU A 54 14.16 6.86 1.99
C GLU A 54 12.77 6.91 2.62
N LEU A 55 11.71 7.19 1.84
CA LEU A 55 10.32 7.05 2.28
C LEU A 55 10.02 5.64 2.84
N ALA A 56 10.71 4.62 2.34
CA ALA A 56 10.60 3.27 2.86
C ALA A 56 11.02 3.14 4.34
N LEU A 57 11.87 4.05 4.83
CA LEU A 57 12.39 4.03 6.21
C LEU A 57 11.47 4.75 7.22
N LEU A 58 10.45 5.45 6.74
CA LEU A 58 9.45 6.04 7.61
C LEU A 58 8.56 4.94 8.20
N ARG A 59 8.42 4.92 9.53
CA ARG A 59 7.60 3.96 10.28
C ARG A 59 6.46 4.72 10.95
N PRO A 60 5.35 4.96 10.23
CA PRO A 60 4.19 5.63 10.80
C PRO A 60 3.44 4.71 11.75
N ASP A 61 2.93 5.27 12.82
CA ASP A 61 1.89 4.71 13.69
C ASP A 61 0.76 5.73 13.79
N TYR A 62 -0.48 5.32 13.56
CA TYR A 62 -1.63 6.21 13.50
C TYR A 62 -2.86 5.53 14.10
N ASP A 63 -3.44 6.14 15.14
CA ASP A 63 -4.60 5.63 15.87
C ASP A 63 -5.95 6.27 15.45
N GLY A 64 -5.93 7.12 14.42
CA GLY A 64 -7.08 7.89 13.96
C GLY A 64 -7.12 9.34 14.48
N VAL A 65 -6.29 9.68 15.46
CA VAL A 65 -6.15 11.01 16.04
C VAL A 65 -4.71 11.51 15.93
N LYS A 66 -3.76 10.69 16.37
CA LYS A 66 -2.36 11.01 16.50
C LYS A 66 -1.52 10.20 15.51
N LEU A 67 -0.72 10.90 14.73
CA LEU A 67 0.28 10.31 13.85
C LEU A 67 1.66 10.44 14.50
N VAL A 68 2.32 9.31 14.70
CA VAL A 68 3.72 9.23 15.16
C VAL A 68 4.54 8.62 14.04
N VAL A 69 5.64 9.26 13.65
CA VAL A 69 6.52 8.75 12.59
C VAL A 69 7.93 8.59 13.11
N HIS A 70 8.37 7.34 13.22
CA HIS A 70 9.75 6.99 13.54
C HIS A 70 10.57 6.78 12.26
N THR A 71 11.86 7.07 12.32
CA THR A 71 12.79 6.79 11.22
C THR A 71 14.24 6.74 11.75
N PRO A 72 15.12 5.91 11.19
CA PRO A 72 16.55 5.95 11.52
C PRO A 72 17.26 7.20 10.99
N LEU A 73 16.56 8.04 10.20
CA LEU A 73 17.14 9.26 9.61
C LEU A 73 17.02 10.48 10.53
N ALA A 74 16.29 10.39 11.64
CA ALA A 74 16.10 11.47 12.60
C ALA A 74 16.30 10.96 14.04
N ALA A 75 16.81 11.83 14.91
CA ALA A 75 17.00 11.50 16.32
C ALA A 75 15.68 11.43 17.10
N SER A 76 14.69 12.21 16.71
CA SER A 76 13.39 12.27 17.35
C SER A 76 12.27 11.97 16.36
N PRO A 77 11.20 11.28 16.77
CA PRO A 77 10.06 11.04 15.93
C PRO A 77 9.30 12.34 15.68
N LEU A 78 8.57 12.40 14.56
CA LEU A 78 7.48 13.35 14.41
C LEU A 78 6.30 12.86 15.25
N VAL A 79 5.66 13.78 15.95
CA VAL A 79 4.40 13.55 16.66
C VAL A 79 3.45 14.67 16.29
N CYS A 80 2.38 14.37 15.56
CA CYS A 80 1.37 15.36 15.22
C CYS A 80 -0.05 14.79 15.35
N GLU A 81 -0.97 15.63 15.78
CA GLU A 81 -2.39 15.35 15.71
C GLU A 81 -2.92 15.75 14.33
N ALA A 82 -3.94 15.03 13.88
CA ALA A 82 -4.61 15.36 12.63
C ALA A 82 -5.28 16.72 12.76
N VAL A 83 -4.94 17.66 11.90
CA VAL A 83 -5.52 19.02 11.90
C VAL A 83 -6.42 19.23 10.69
N ASP A 84 -7.39 20.07 10.86
CA ASP A 84 -8.22 20.59 9.78
C ASP A 84 -7.56 21.84 9.19
N GLY A 85 -6.50 21.61 8.44
CA GLY A 85 -5.74 22.65 7.76
C GLY A 85 -6.41 23.11 6.46
N PRO A 86 -5.81 24.06 5.75
CA PRO A 86 -6.34 24.51 4.46
C PRO A 86 -6.31 23.38 3.42
N PRO A 87 -7.33 23.29 2.55
CA PRO A 87 -7.33 22.32 1.46
C PRO A 87 -6.26 22.69 0.43
N LEU A 88 -5.55 21.68 -0.06
CA LEU A 88 -4.58 21.78 -1.14
C LEU A 88 -5.00 20.90 -2.31
N ASP A 89 -4.89 21.44 -3.51
CA ASP A 89 -5.01 20.65 -4.73
C ASP A 89 -3.73 19.84 -4.93
N VAL A 90 -3.88 18.52 -4.97
CA VAL A 90 -2.75 17.59 -5.08
C VAL A 90 -3.01 16.58 -6.19
N THR A 91 -1.97 15.86 -6.60
CA THR A 91 -2.09 14.85 -7.64
C THR A 91 -1.48 13.51 -7.23
N VAL A 92 -2.21 12.42 -7.53
CA VAL A 92 -1.71 11.04 -7.46
C VAL A 92 -1.70 10.47 -8.87
N HIS A 93 -0.52 10.14 -9.41
CA HIS A 93 -0.36 9.63 -10.78
C HIS A 93 -1.10 10.48 -11.83
N ARG A 94 -0.94 11.83 -11.78
CA ARG A 94 -1.59 12.81 -12.66
C ARG A 94 -3.12 12.90 -12.51
N ARG A 95 -3.71 12.20 -11.54
CA ARG A 95 -5.13 12.33 -11.20
C ARG A 95 -5.27 13.36 -10.10
N PRO A 96 -6.05 14.44 -10.31
CA PRO A 96 -6.26 15.46 -9.30
C PRO A 96 -7.07 14.89 -8.13
N CYS A 97 -6.76 15.34 -6.95
CA CYS A 97 -7.52 15.12 -5.73
C CYS A 97 -7.19 16.23 -4.74
N GLN A 98 -7.83 16.21 -3.58
CA GLN A 98 -7.58 17.19 -2.53
C GLN A 98 -6.94 16.54 -1.31
N GLY A 99 -6.18 17.32 -0.59
CA GLY A 99 -5.60 16.99 0.69
C GLY A 99 -5.73 18.15 1.65
N MET A 100 -5.77 17.87 2.94
CA MET A 100 -5.76 18.85 4.01
C MET A 100 -4.34 18.96 4.55
N ASP A 101 -3.77 20.15 4.48
CA ASP A 101 -2.40 20.41 4.94
C ASP A 101 -2.28 20.16 6.45
N GLN A 102 -1.25 19.46 6.86
CA GLN A 102 -1.01 19.10 8.25
C GLN A 102 -0.02 20.04 8.98
N GLY A 103 0.24 21.20 8.40
CA GLY A 103 0.98 22.29 9.03
C GLY A 103 2.49 22.31 8.77
N ASP A 104 3.10 23.39 9.22
CA ASP A 104 4.51 23.69 8.93
C ASP A 104 5.47 22.79 9.72
N GLU A 105 5.16 22.45 10.97
CA GLU A 105 6.00 21.56 11.79
C GLU A 105 6.21 20.20 11.11
N ALA A 106 5.14 19.59 10.62
CA ALA A 106 5.24 18.35 9.87
C ALA A 106 6.01 18.54 8.56
N ALA A 107 5.77 19.65 7.85
CA ALA A 107 6.45 19.94 6.59
C ALA A 107 7.96 20.14 6.78
N GLU A 108 8.37 20.84 7.81
CA GLU A 108 9.78 21.09 8.16
C GLU A 108 10.47 19.78 8.52
N TRP A 109 9.87 18.98 9.42
CA TRP A 109 10.44 17.69 9.83
C TRP A 109 10.64 16.74 8.64
N PHE A 110 9.61 16.52 7.79
CA PHE A 110 9.74 15.64 6.63
C PHE A 110 10.73 16.19 5.60
N SER A 111 10.76 17.50 5.38
CA SER A 111 11.69 18.11 4.43
C SER A 111 13.14 17.96 4.87
N GLU A 112 13.43 18.09 6.16
CA GLU A 112 14.76 17.87 6.74
C GLU A 112 15.17 16.39 6.63
N VAL A 113 14.30 15.48 7.08
CA VAL A 113 14.56 14.02 7.09
C VAL A 113 14.78 13.47 5.68
N LEU A 114 13.96 13.87 4.73
CA LEU A 114 14.02 13.37 3.36
C LEU A 114 14.93 14.19 2.44
N ARG A 115 15.41 15.36 2.92
CA ARG A 115 16.23 16.32 2.15
C ARG A 115 15.55 16.78 0.86
N VAL A 116 14.23 16.87 0.88
CA VAL A 116 13.38 17.29 -0.24
C VAL A 116 12.25 18.13 0.28
N PRO A 117 12.04 19.36 -0.21
CA PRO A 117 10.90 20.18 0.19
C PRO A 117 9.59 19.42 -0.02
N CYS A 118 8.83 19.23 1.04
CA CYS A 118 7.54 18.54 0.99
C CYS A 118 6.62 18.94 2.14
N ARG A 119 5.33 18.63 1.96
CA ARG A 119 4.30 18.84 2.97
C ARG A 119 3.52 17.56 3.18
N LEU A 120 3.09 17.32 4.41
CA LEU A 120 2.16 16.23 4.73
C LEU A 120 0.73 16.69 4.49
N VAL A 121 -0.04 15.91 3.75
CA VAL A 121 -1.46 16.15 3.52
C VAL A 121 -2.29 14.94 3.93
N ARG A 122 -3.45 15.19 4.56
CA ARG A 122 -4.45 14.18 4.89
C ARG A 122 -5.52 14.16 3.81
N PHE A 123 -5.97 12.98 3.43
CA PHE A 123 -6.98 12.78 2.39
C PHE A 123 -8.32 13.41 2.76
N VAL A 124 -8.93 14.09 1.79
CA VAL A 124 -10.31 14.60 1.88
C VAL A 124 -11.05 14.31 0.57
N GLY A 125 -12.35 14.16 0.68
CA GLY A 125 -13.21 13.91 -0.48
C GLY A 125 -13.30 12.42 -0.85
N THR A 126 -13.49 12.15 -2.14
CA THR A 126 -13.71 10.79 -2.67
C THR A 126 -12.91 10.60 -3.96
N ARG A 127 -12.20 9.48 -4.05
CA ARG A 127 -11.50 9.07 -5.28
C ARG A 127 -12.07 7.75 -5.79
N PRO A 128 -12.68 7.71 -6.98
CA PRO A 128 -13.18 6.46 -7.53
C PRO A 128 -12.03 5.59 -8.08
N THR A 129 -12.20 4.27 -7.99
CA THR A 129 -11.37 3.30 -8.71
C THR A 129 -11.64 3.37 -10.22
N ALA A 130 -10.69 2.95 -11.04
CA ALA A 130 -10.88 2.94 -12.50
C ALA A 130 -11.93 1.91 -12.95
N LEU A 131 -12.01 0.79 -12.25
CA LEU A 131 -12.95 -0.31 -12.50
C LEU A 131 -13.48 -0.82 -11.16
N GLY A 132 -14.62 -1.53 -11.20
CA GLY A 132 -15.19 -2.19 -10.03
C GLY A 132 -16.02 -1.30 -9.11
N GLY A 133 -16.19 0.01 -9.41
CA GLY A 133 -17.12 0.88 -8.68
C GLY A 133 -16.83 1.03 -7.18
N GLY A 134 -15.55 1.07 -6.81
CA GLY A 134 -15.10 1.32 -5.43
C GLY A 134 -14.50 2.71 -5.27
N THR A 135 -14.16 3.05 -4.04
CA THR A 135 -13.45 4.28 -3.66
C THR A 135 -12.10 3.96 -2.99
N LEU A 136 -11.24 4.93 -2.86
CA LEU A 136 -9.91 4.78 -2.26
C LEU A 136 -9.41 6.15 -1.75
N THR A 137 -8.51 6.12 -0.78
CA THR A 137 -7.76 7.26 -0.28
C THR A 137 -6.59 7.61 -1.23
N TYR A 138 -5.38 7.76 -0.76
CA TYR A 138 -4.18 7.98 -1.60
C TYR A 138 -3.58 6.68 -2.17
N ALA A 139 -4.22 5.52 -2.05
CA ALA A 139 -3.78 4.30 -2.73
C ALA A 139 -3.65 4.50 -4.25
N ASP A 140 -2.84 3.69 -4.94
CA ASP A 140 -2.50 3.94 -6.36
C ASP A 140 -3.69 3.76 -7.29
N GLY A 141 -4.44 2.68 -7.16
CA GLY A 141 -5.57 2.43 -8.06
C GLY A 141 -6.73 1.65 -7.47
N TYR A 142 -6.49 0.95 -6.36
CA TYR A 142 -7.49 0.14 -5.66
C TYR A 142 -7.27 0.19 -4.15
N PRO A 143 -8.34 0.06 -3.35
CA PRO A 143 -8.28 0.16 -1.90
C PRO A 143 -7.62 -1.03 -1.22
N VAL A 144 -7.63 -2.21 -1.84
CA VAL A 144 -7.09 -3.44 -1.26
C VAL A 144 -6.12 -4.11 -2.22
N SER A 145 -4.98 -4.54 -1.70
CA SER A 145 -4.00 -5.39 -2.40
C SER A 145 -3.81 -6.71 -1.64
N VAL A 146 -3.81 -7.82 -2.41
CA VAL A 146 -3.73 -9.18 -1.88
C VAL A 146 -2.55 -9.91 -2.52
N LEU A 147 -1.83 -10.69 -1.72
CA LEU A 147 -0.72 -11.55 -2.18
C LEU A 147 -0.66 -12.81 -1.31
N SER A 148 -0.37 -13.98 -1.89
CA SER A 148 -0.21 -15.21 -1.12
C SER A 148 1.23 -15.46 -0.69
N GLU A 149 1.42 -16.16 0.44
CA GLU A 149 2.74 -16.60 0.90
C GLU A 149 3.39 -17.55 -0.10
N GLU A 150 2.59 -18.44 -0.68
CA GLU A 150 3.06 -19.45 -1.64
C GLU A 150 3.57 -18.81 -2.94
N SER A 151 2.98 -17.69 -3.38
CA SER A 151 3.48 -16.93 -4.53
C SER A 151 4.83 -16.28 -4.25
N LEU A 152 5.00 -15.72 -3.04
CA LEU A 152 6.29 -15.21 -2.61
C LEU A 152 7.34 -16.32 -2.48
N ASP A 153 6.95 -17.45 -1.93
CA ASP A 153 7.86 -18.60 -1.79
C ASP A 153 8.32 -19.13 -3.16
N ASP A 154 7.42 -19.17 -4.16
CA ASP A 154 7.82 -19.57 -5.52
C ASP A 154 8.77 -18.54 -6.15
N LEU A 155 8.50 -17.26 -6.02
CA LEU A 155 9.43 -16.21 -6.46
C LEU A 155 10.79 -16.36 -5.76
N ASN A 156 10.81 -16.57 -4.44
CA ASN A 156 12.03 -16.71 -3.66
C ASN A 156 12.86 -17.95 -4.06
N ARG A 157 12.23 -19.03 -4.53
CA ARG A 157 12.95 -20.18 -5.09
C ARG A 157 13.64 -19.88 -6.43
N ARG A 158 13.22 -18.82 -7.12
CA ARG A 158 13.77 -18.37 -8.42
C ARG A 158 14.82 -17.27 -8.27
N MET A 159 15.16 -16.90 -7.06
CA MET A 159 16.07 -15.80 -6.74
C MET A 159 17.24 -16.28 -5.89
N ASP A 160 18.39 -15.62 -6.03
CA ASP A 160 19.58 -15.93 -5.23
C ASP A 160 19.42 -15.53 -3.76
N ALA A 161 18.63 -14.49 -3.47
CA ALA A 161 18.35 -14.00 -2.12
C ALA A 161 16.85 -13.96 -1.85
N ARG A 162 16.44 -14.45 -0.67
CA ARG A 162 15.04 -14.39 -0.23
C ARG A 162 14.62 -12.95 0.07
N LEU A 163 13.42 -12.60 -0.36
CA LEU A 163 12.79 -11.31 -0.11
C LEU A 163 11.67 -11.45 0.90
N PRO A 164 11.48 -10.46 1.77
CA PRO A 164 10.34 -10.40 2.67
C PRO A 164 9.06 -9.96 1.94
N MET A 165 7.90 -10.33 2.47
CA MET A 165 6.58 -9.93 1.97
C MET A 165 6.41 -8.41 1.90
N ALA A 166 7.00 -7.68 2.85
CA ALA A 166 6.97 -6.21 2.92
C ALA A 166 7.45 -5.52 1.63
N ARG A 167 8.31 -6.18 0.84
CA ARG A 167 8.78 -5.68 -0.47
C ARG A 167 7.63 -5.38 -1.43
N PHE A 168 6.58 -6.17 -1.37
CA PHE A 168 5.43 -6.11 -2.28
C PHE A 168 4.26 -5.30 -1.72
N ARG A 169 4.32 -4.92 -0.43
CA ARG A 169 3.39 -4.01 0.23
C ARG A 169 1.90 -4.43 0.12
N PRO A 170 1.54 -5.71 0.32
CA PRO A 170 0.15 -6.12 0.33
C PRO A 170 -0.56 -5.63 1.59
N ASN A 171 -1.86 -5.31 1.46
CA ASN A 171 -2.74 -5.10 2.61
C ASN A 171 -3.10 -6.42 3.28
N ILE A 172 -3.40 -7.45 2.49
CA ILE A 172 -3.81 -8.78 2.95
C ILE A 172 -2.82 -9.81 2.40
N VAL A 173 -2.22 -10.58 3.29
CA VAL A 173 -1.43 -11.75 2.95
C VAL A 173 -2.30 -12.97 3.17
N LEU A 174 -2.39 -13.86 2.17
CA LEU A 174 -3.14 -15.10 2.23
C LEU A 174 -2.23 -16.31 2.30
N ARG A 175 -2.75 -17.41 2.86
CA ARG A 175 -2.16 -18.75 2.84
C ARG A 175 -3.20 -19.78 2.45
N GLY A 176 -2.79 -20.79 1.71
CA GLY A 176 -3.64 -21.93 1.32
C GLY A 176 -4.10 -21.89 -0.13
N LEU A 177 -3.59 -20.97 -0.95
CA LEU A 177 -3.95 -20.85 -2.37
C LEU A 177 -3.02 -21.65 -3.30
N GLY A 178 -1.82 -22.01 -2.82
CA GLY A 178 -0.74 -22.45 -3.67
C GLY A 178 -0.10 -21.31 -4.48
N PRO A 179 1.03 -21.56 -5.18
CA PRO A 179 1.73 -20.53 -5.94
C PRO A 179 0.83 -19.92 -7.02
N TYR A 180 0.69 -18.58 -6.98
CA TYR A 180 -0.15 -17.79 -7.89
C TYR A 180 -1.63 -18.15 -7.88
N GLY A 181 -2.09 -18.89 -6.87
CA GLY A 181 -3.50 -19.26 -6.76
C GLY A 181 -4.44 -18.07 -6.64
N GLU A 182 -3.97 -16.94 -6.08
CA GLU A 182 -4.72 -15.68 -6.05
C GLU A 182 -5.10 -15.15 -7.44
N ASP A 183 -4.40 -15.53 -8.50
CA ASP A 183 -4.70 -15.07 -9.86
C ASP A 183 -6.08 -15.56 -10.34
N SER A 184 -6.51 -16.72 -9.90
CA SER A 184 -7.80 -17.32 -10.24
C SER A 184 -8.94 -16.91 -9.30
N VAL A 185 -8.62 -16.28 -8.16
CA VAL A 185 -9.63 -15.84 -7.19
C VAL A 185 -10.26 -14.54 -7.65
N THR A 186 -11.58 -14.53 -7.70
CA THR A 186 -12.38 -13.34 -8.01
C THR A 186 -13.03 -12.73 -6.78
N ARG A 187 -13.14 -13.51 -5.68
CA ARG A 187 -13.82 -13.05 -4.47
C ARG A 187 -13.30 -13.71 -3.21
N LEU A 188 -13.17 -12.92 -2.15
CA LEU A 188 -12.82 -13.36 -0.80
C LEU A 188 -13.98 -13.02 0.13
N ARG A 189 -14.54 -14.02 0.80
CA ARG A 189 -15.66 -13.85 1.72
C ARG A 189 -15.36 -14.42 3.10
N GLY A 190 -15.63 -13.62 4.14
CA GLY A 190 -15.71 -14.03 5.52
C GLY A 190 -17.14 -13.84 6.07
N ASP A 191 -17.34 -14.00 7.37
CA ASP A 191 -18.67 -13.88 7.99
C ASP A 191 -19.32 -12.52 7.72
N HIS A 192 -18.53 -11.44 7.77
CA HIS A 192 -19.03 -10.06 7.61
C HIS A 192 -18.28 -9.27 6.55
N VAL A 193 -17.29 -9.87 5.90
CA VAL A 193 -16.48 -9.19 4.88
C VAL A 193 -16.65 -9.84 3.51
N ASP A 194 -16.63 -9.01 2.48
CA ASP A 194 -16.67 -9.46 1.10
C ASP A 194 -15.78 -8.53 0.27
N ILE A 195 -14.77 -9.09 -0.40
CA ILE A 195 -13.82 -8.37 -1.24
C ILE A 195 -13.86 -8.96 -2.63
N GLU A 196 -14.22 -8.16 -3.63
CA GLU A 196 -14.13 -8.54 -5.03
C GLU A 196 -12.74 -8.20 -5.58
N LEU A 197 -12.04 -9.19 -6.12
CA LEU A 197 -10.72 -9.03 -6.71
C LEU A 197 -10.86 -8.69 -8.20
N ILE A 198 -10.66 -7.42 -8.52
CA ILE A 198 -11.02 -6.81 -9.82
C ILE A 198 -9.97 -7.12 -10.89
N ARG A 199 -8.67 -7.05 -10.53
CA ARG A 199 -7.61 -7.21 -11.52
C ARG A 199 -6.30 -7.72 -10.92
N PRO A 200 -5.39 -8.28 -11.74
CA PRO A 200 -4.01 -8.52 -11.32
C PRO A 200 -3.31 -7.23 -10.88
N CYS A 201 -2.40 -7.34 -9.91
CA CYS A 201 -1.60 -6.22 -9.44
C CYS A 201 -0.36 -6.03 -10.30
N GLY A 202 -0.37 -5.01 -11.17
CA GLY A 202 0.80 -4.60 -11.94
C GLY A 202 1.89 -4.02 -11.04
N ARG A 203 3.12 -4.51 -11.18
CA ARG A 203 4.26 -4.10 -10.35
C ARG A 203 5.17 -3.11 -11.06
N CYS A 204 5.67 -2.16 -10.30
CA CYS A 204 6.62 -1.15 -10.75
C CYS A 204 7.93 -1.23 -9.96
N VAL A 205 8.86 -0.35 -10.28
CA VAL A 205 10.20 -0.29 -9.65
C VAL A 205 10.20 -0.11 -8.12
N ILE A 206 9.09 0.21 -7.48
CA ILE A 206 9.02 0.33 -6.02
C ILE A 206 9.36 -0.99 -5.34
N ILE A 207 8.97 -2.14 -5.92
CA ILE A 207 9.31 -3.45 -5.34
C ILE A 207 10.81 -3.75 -5.36
N ASN A 208 11.59 -2.98 -6.08
CA ASN A 208 13.05 -3.04 -6.11
C ASN A 208 13.71 -2.31 -4.92
N THR A 209 12.94 -1.53 -4.15
CA THR A 209 13.43 -0.81 -2.98
C THR A 209 13.31 -1.69 -1.73
N ASP A 210 14.42 -1.90 -1.06
CA ASP A 210 14.44 -2.59 0.23
C ASP A 210 13.77 -1.71 1.30
N GLN A 211 12.78 -2.28 2.01
CA GLN A 211 11.95 -1.51 2.93
C GLN A 211 12.63 -1.19 4.27
N ASP A 212 13.77 -1.82 4.56
CA ASP A 212 14.53 -1.61 5.80
C ASP A 212 15.80 -0.80 5.59
N THR A 213 16.33 -0.78 4.38
CA THR A 213 17.59 -0.08 4.06
C THR A 213 17.45 0.99 3.00
N ALA A 214 16.31 1.13 2.35
CA ALA A 214 16.05 1.96 1.17
C ALA A 214 16.95 1.66 -0.04
N ARG A 215 17.81 0.64 0.03
CA ARG A 215 18.68 0.24 -1.08
C ARG A 215 17.85 -0.32 -2.24
N ARG A 216 18.30 -0.05 -3.45
CA ARG A 216 17.67 -0.54 -4.68
C ARG A 216 18.51 -1.60 -5.35
N SER A 217 17.83 -2.59 -5.92
CA SER A 217 18.40 -3.57 -6.83
C SER A 217 17.43 -3.82 -7.99
N PRO A 218 17.87 -4.32 -9.14
CA PRO A 218 16.96 -4.63 -10.24
C PRO A 218 16.00 -5.79 -9.92
N GLU A 219 16.29 -6.57 -8.90
CA GLU A 219 15.43 -7.64 -8.39
C GLU A 219 14.49 -7.08 -7.29
N PRO A 220 13.25 -7.57 -7.18
CA PRO A 220 12.66 -8.74 -7.85
C PRO A 220 11.98 -8.47 -9.21
N LEU A 221 11.89 -7.21 -9.65
CA LEU A 221 11.13 -6.87 -10.85
C LEU A 221 11.66 -7.62 -12.09
N ARG A 222 12.99 -7.76 -12.19
CA ARG A 222 13.64 -8.49 -13.30
C ARG A 222 13.32 -9.98 -13.27
N ALA A 223 13.29 -10.61 -12.09
CA ALA A 223 12.91 -12.00 -11.95
C ALA A 223 11.46 -12.24 -12.39
N LEU A 224 10.53 -11.43 -11.87
CA LEU A 224 9.11 -11.49 -12.25
C LEU A 224 8.89 -11.25 -13.74
N ALA A 225 9.62 -10.34 -14.35
CA ALA A 225 9.48 -10.01 -15.79
C ALA A 225 9.70 -11.22 -16.70
N ARG A 226 10.46 -12.23 -16.27
CA ARG A 226 10.78 -13.42 -17.07
C ARG A 226 9.58 -14.34 -17.29
N TYR A 227 8.59 -14.33 -16.34
CA TYR A 227 7.49 -15.30 -16.37
C TYR A 227 6.13 -14.73 -15.94
N ARG A 228 6.06 -13.47 -15.44
CA ARG A 228 4.84 -12.81 -14.96
C ARG A 228 4.46 -11.57 -15.79
N THR A 229 4.97 -11.46 -17.01
CA THR A 229 4.63 -10.35 -17.92
C THR A 229 3.38 -10.70 -18.72
N GLU A 230 2.33 -9.92 -18.56
CA GLU A 230 1.04 -10.09 -19.22
C GLU A 230 0.62 -8.81 -19.93
N ARG A 231 -0.37 -8.91 -20.83
CA ARG A 231 -1.04 -7.74 -21.41
C ARG A 231 -2.33 -7.46 -20.66
N PHE A 232 -2.43 -6.26 -20.10
CA PHE A 232 -3.65 -5.78 -19.46
C PHE A 232 -3.98 -4.37 -19.95
N GLY A 233 -5.21 -4.14 -20.43
CA GLY A 233 -5.63 -2.84 -20.97
C GLY A 233 -4.75 -2.31 -22.11
N GLY A 234 -4.17 -3.23 -22.92
CA GLY A 234 -3.29 -2.87 -24.04
C GLY A 234 -1.82 -2.64 -23.67
N THR A 235 -1.47 -2.55 -22.39
CA THR A 235 -0.10 -2.38 -21.90
C THR A 235 0.50 -3.70 -21.42
N ARG A 236 1.83 -3.82 -21.50
CA ARG A 236 2.56 -4.93 -20.88
C ARG A 236 2.85 -4.56 -19.43
N GLU A 237 2.40 -5.38 -18.51
CA GLU A 237 2.60 -5.20 -17.08
C GLU A 237 3.18 -6.48 -16.45
N ILE A 238 4.00 -6.33 -15.42
CA ILE A 238 4.52 -7.44 -14.62
C ILE A 238 3.55 -7.66 -13.48
N MET A 239 2.87 -8.81 -13.46
CA MET A 239 1.78 -9.10 -12.52
C MET A 239 2.26 -9.92 -11.32
N PHE A 240 1.87 -9.50 -10.09
CA PHE A 240 2.14 -10.25 -8.88
C PHE A 240 1.14 -9.87 -7.78
N GLY A 241 0.23 -10.78 -7.44
CA GLY A 241 -0.92 -10.55 -6.56
C GLY A 241 -2.12 -9.90 -7.25
N ARG A 242 -3.14 -9.55 -6.47
CA ARG A 242 -4.42 -9.02 -6.95
C ARG A 242 -4.78 -7.71 -6.27
N LEU A 243 -5.63 -6.94 -6.93
CA LEU A 243 -6.23 -5.70 -6.44
C LEU A 243 -7.74 -5.86 -6.34
N GLY A 244 -8.31 -5.38 -5.26
CA GLY A 244 -9.73 -5.58 -4.95
C GLY A 244 -10.44 -4.37 -4.38
N VAL A 245 -11.76 -4.50 -4.33
CA VAL A 245 -12.71 -3.51 -3.81
C VAL A 245 -13.59 -4.19 -2.75
N PRO A 246 -13.77 -3.58 -1.57
CA PRO A 246 -14.71 -4.04 -0.56
C PRO A 246 -16.16 -4.02 -1.08
N ARG A 247 -16.93 -5.08 -0.77
CA ARG A 247 -18.36 -5.22 -1.09
C ARG A 247 -19.22 -5.37 0.16
N ALA A 248 -18.67 -5.93 1.24
CA ALA A 248 -19.22 -5.88 2.56
C ALA A 248 -18.14 -5.53 3.57
N LEU A 249 -18.50 -4.72 4.54
CA LEU A 249 -17.61 -4.09 5.52
C LEU A 249 -17.63 -4.86 6.82
N GLY A 250 -16.48 -5.01 7.47
CA GLY A 250 -16.34 -5.72 8.73
C GLY A 250 -14.89 -5.81 9.17
N ALA A 251 -14.60 -6.65 10.16
CA ALA A 251 -13.26 -6.84 10.66
C ALA A 251 -12.56 -8.04 9.98
N LEU A 252 -11.31 -7.85 9.60
CA LEU A 252 -10.38 -8.90 9.19
C LEU A 252 -9.40 -9.16 10.33
N ARG A 253 -9.08 -10.43 10.60
CA ARG A 253 -8.12 -10.83 11.63
C ARG A 253 -7.06 -11.77 11.06
N VAL A 254 -5.83 -11.62 11.53
CA VAL A 254 -4.77 -12.59 11.26
C VAL A 254 -5.17 -13.93 11.89
N GLY A 255 -5.03 -15.02 11.13
CA GLY A 255 -5.53 -16.34 11.49
C GLY A 255 -6.99 -16.59 11.11
N GLY A 256 -7.73 -15.55 10.71
CA GLY A 256 -9.12 -15.69 10.27
C GLY A 256 -9.23 -16.41 8.93
N GLU A 257 -10.36 -17.08 8.72
CA GLU A 257 -10.65 -17.86 7.53
C GLU A 257 -11.49 -17.05 6.53
N LEU A 258 -11.17 -17.17 5.25
CA LEU A 258 -11.97 -16.63 4.15
C LEU A 258 -12.26 -17.74 3.13
N THR A 259 -13.42 -17.64 2.48
CA THR A 259 -13.75 -18.45 1.31
C THR A 259 -13.31 -17.73 0.05
N ALA A 260 -12.39 -18.34 -0.71
CA ALA A 260 -11.94 -17.87 -2.02
C ALA A 260 -12.71 -18.58 -3.15
N SER A 261 -13.23 -17.79 -4.10
CA SER A 261 -13.99 -18.27 -5.27
C SER A 261 -13.62 -17.50 -6.54
#